data_49b8d694fdf4587c4acef01362008ee3
#
_entry.id   49b8d694fdf4587c4acef01362008ee3
#
_cell.length_a   1.000
_cell.length_b   1.000
_cell.length_c   1.000
_cell.angle_alpha   90.00
_cell.angle_beta   90.00
_cell.angle_gamma   90.00
#
_symmetry.space_group_name_H-M   'P 1'
#
loop_
_entity.id
_entity.type
_entity.pdbx_description
1 polymer ?
#
loop_
_entity_poly.entity_id
_entity_poly.type
_entity_poly.pdbx_seq_one_letter_code
_entity_poly.pdbx_strand_id
1 'polypeptide(L)'
;WSIALPRRGSRVRIPSRAFLLYLNIFLAAVDGRAEIKGVMVMRQQDARNLSMVMDFYELTMSNGYFVGQDLDTRVVFDVFYRANPDGGGYSIFAGLEQIVDYIRNLQFTAEDISYLREQGIFAEDFLDYLARFTFRGDVYALPEGTVMYPGEPIVTVVAPLIDAQLIETAVLLEVNHQSLIATKTRRICNAAAGRAVSDFGARRAHNMDAAVYGARAAVIGGATSTATVLAGQMFDIPVSGTMAHSWVMFYKDEFTAFEKYARLYPDATVLLVDTYDVLHSGVPNAIRVAKEVLEPMGKRLKGIRLDSGDLAYLSKRARKMLDDAGLKDCRIVASNSLDEFTIQSLVRQGACIDSFGVGERLITSKSEPVFGAVYKIAAVEEDDIFDPRIKISENVEKITNPGWKQIYRVYDENHKAIADLLAGRDEEIETSGEVEYVDPNKPWKHRVFTGCTFVPLQQPVFIDGRFVGTTPSVKEIAKYVERQLSEEIWEEEQRFENPHKHYVDMTPSYYKMKNELLSSARFEG
;
A
#
# COMPACT_ATOMS: atom_id res chain seq x y z
N TRP A 1 33.76 -1.86 -31.31
CA TRP A 1 34.58 -1.10 -30.36
C TRP A 1 34.74 -1.91 -29.09
N SER A 2 36.01 -2.05 -28.64
CA SER A 2 36.31 -2.79 -27.41
C SER A 2 36.79 -1.80 -26.37
N ILE A 3 36.13 -1.80 -25.18
CA ILE A 3 36.58 -1.04 -24.02
C ILE A 3 37.36 -1.99 -23.14
N ALA A 4 38.60 -1.68 -22.85
CA ALA A 4 39.45 -2.43 -21.93
C ALA A 4 39.23 -1.88 -20.50
N LEU A 5 38.72 -2.69 -19.58
CA LEU A 5 38.71 -2.39 -18.19
C LEU A 5 40.09 -2.71 -17.55
N PRO A 6 40.58 -1.88 -16.62
CA PRO A 6 41.98 -1.96 -16.14
C PRO A 6 42.31 -3.12 -15.20
N ARG A 7 41.55 -4.17 -15.14
CA ARG A 7 41.95 -5.43 -14.44
C ARG A 7 41.24 -6.65 -15.01
N ARG A 8 42.04 -7.50 -15.68
CA ARG A 8 41.71 -8.80 -16.30
C ARG A 8 41.03 -8.70 -17.69
N GLY A 9 41.81 -8.75 -18.68
CA GLY A 9 41.73 -9.07 -20.11
C GLY A 9 40.46 -9.68 -20.75
N SER A 10 39.28 -9.38 -20.33
CA SER A 10 38.04 -9.81 -20.98
C SER A 10 37.47 -8.67 -21.82
N ARG A 11 37.35 -8.91 -23.12
CA ARG A 11 36.71 -7.98 -24.07
C ARG A 11 35.22 -8.27 -24.16
N VAL A 12 34.38 -7.31 -23.78
CA VAL A 12 32.91 -7.38 -23.94
C VAL A 12 32.54 -6.72 -25.25
N ARG A 13 31.84 -7.43 -26.15
CA ARG A 13 31.27 -6.85 -27.39
C ARG A 13 29.86 -6.36 -27.08
N ILE A 14 29.64 -5.05 -27.24
CA ILE A 14 28.29 -4.45 -27.13
C ILE A 14 27.72 -4.33 -28.57
N PRO A 15 26.46 -4.75 -28.81
CA PRO A 15 25.82 -4.58 -30.12
C PRO A 15 25.74 -3.10 -30.51
N SER A 16 26.05 -2.77 -31.76
CA SER A 16 26.20 -1.39 -32.26
C SER A 16 24.97 -0.48 -32.09
N ARG A 17 23.76 -1.02 -32.07
CA ARG A 17 22.52 -0.26 -31.85
C ARG A 17 22.34 0.21 -30.40
N ALA A 18 22.73 -0.60 -29.42
CA ALA A 18 22.64 -0.22 -27.99
C ALA A 18 23.68 0.87 -27.66
N PHE A 19 24.87 0.82 -28.28
CA PHE A 19 25.91 1.82 -28.07
C PHE A 19 25.53 3.19 -28.63
N LEU A 20 24.92 3.25 -29.83
CA LEU A 20 24.42 4.50 -30.42
C LEU A 20 23.30 5.14 -29.58
N LEU A 21 22.43 4.34 -29.00
CA LEU A 21 21.37 4.84 -28.08
C LEU A 21 21.98 5.42 -26.80
N TYR A 22 22.96 4.72 -26.21
CA TYR A 22 23.67 5.20 -25.01
C TYR A 22 24.51 6.46 -25.29
N LEU A 23 25.16 6.53 -26.44
CA LEU A 23 25.98 7.69 -26.84
C LEU A 23 25.10 8.93 -27.08
N ASN A 24 23.93 8.77 -27.69
CA ASN A 24 22.98 9.87 -27.91
C ASN A 24 22.38 10.38 -26.59
N ILE A 25 22.07 9.49 -25.63
CA ILE A 25 21.60 9.86 -24.28
C ILE A 25 22.71 10.57 -23.51
N PHE A 26 23.95 10.10 -23.59
CA PHE A 26 25.11 10.69 -22.92
C PHE A 26 25.47 12.07 -23.49
N LEU A 27 25.46 12.22 -24.83
CA LEU A 27 25.73 13.50 -25.47
C LEU A 27 24.64 14.54 -25.23
N ALA A 28 23.37 14.14 -25.13
CA ALA A 28 22.27 15.02 -24.76
C ALA A 28 22.37 15.51 -23.30
N ALA A 29 22.92 14.68 -22.41
CA ALA A 29 23.13 15.03 -20.99
C ALA A 29 24.34 15.98 -20.79
N VAL A 30 25.33 15.94 -21.67
CA VAL A 30 26.53 16.80 -21.57
C VAL A 30 26.31 18.21 -22.15
N ASP A 31 25.37 18.38 -23.10
CA ASP A 31 25.13 19.66 -23.77
C ASP A 31 24.16 20.61 -23.03
N GLY A 32 23.64 20.25 -21.86
CA GLY A 32 22.86 21.15 -20.98
C GLY A 32 21.61 21.77 -21.62
N ARG A 33 21.13 21.26 -22.77
CA ARG A 33 20.00 21.78 -23.53
C ARG A 33 19.02 20.67 -23.94
N ALA A 34 18.39 20.05 -22.94
CA ALA A 34 17.10 19.44 -23.13
C ALA A 34 16.46 19.21 -21.75
N GLU A 35 15.50 20.04 -21.38
CA GLU A 35 14.43 19.58 -20.51
C GLU A 35 13.73 18.44 -21.28
N ILE A 36 14.09 17.20 -20.98
CA ILE A 36 13.36 16.04 -21.44
C ILE A 36 12.11 15.95 -20.56
N LYS A 37 11.11 16.77 -20.88
CA LYS A 37 9.73 16.48 -20.49
C LYS A 37 9.37 15.16 -21.16
N GLY A 38 9.28 14.08 -20.38
CA GLY A 38 8.79 12.78 -20.84
C GLY A 38 9.83 11.67 -20.99
N VAL A 39 10.96 11.70 -20.32
CA VAL A 39 11.65 10.45 -19.99
C VAL A 39 10.85 9.80 -18.89
N MET A 40 9.92 8.91 -19.28
CA MET A 40 9.42 7.89 -18.41
C MET A 40 10.65 7.14 -17.89
N VAL A 41 11.08 7.42 -16.66
CA VAL A 41 12.04 6.56 -15.96
C VAL A 41 11.33 5.23 -15.91
N MET A 42 11.76 4.29 -16.77
CA MET A 42 11.31 2.90 -16.65
C MET A 42 11.77 2.47 -15.27
N ARG A 43 10.85 2.50 -14.28
CA ARG A 43 11.07 1.88 -12.99
C ARG A 43 11.49 0.46 -13.32
N GLN A 44 12.42 -0.09 -12.58
CA GLN A 44 12.92 -1.43 -12.79
C GLN A 44 11.75 -2.38 -12.60
N GLN A 45 11.09 -2.76 -13.71
CA GLN A 45 9.98 -3.70 -13.71
C GLN A 45 10.49 -5.04 -13.19
N ASP A 46 9.66 -5.75 -12.48
CA ASP A 46 9.95 -7.13 -12.11
C ASP A 46 10.19 -7.94 -13.40
N ALA A 47 11.37 -8.48 -13.54
CA ALA A 47 11.73 -9.27 -14.72
C ALA A 47 11.10 -10.68 -14.71
N ARG A 48 10.45 -11.07 -13.59
CA ARG A 48 9.75 -12.35 -13.47
C ARG A 48 8.43 -12.28 -14.25
N ASN A 49 8.10 -13.37 -14.95
CA ASN A 49 6.74 -13.57 -15.41
C ASN A 49 5.87 -14.04 -14.22
N LEU A 50 4.93 -13.20 -13.79
CA LEU A 50 4.04 -13.47 -12.67
C LEU A 50 2.64 -13.93 -13.14
N SER A 51 2.44 -14.16 -14.43
CA SER A 51 1.12 -14.53 -15.00
C SER A 51 0.54 -15.81 -14.42
N MET A 52 1.38 -16.71 -13.95
CA MET A 52 0.97 -17.96 -13.31
C MET A 52 0.73 -17.81 -11.79
N VAL A 53 0.81 -16.60 -11.23
CA VAL A 53 0.42 -16.32 -9.83
C VAL A 53 -1.09 -16.17 -9.76
N MET A 54 -1.78 -17.30 -9.77
CA MET A 54 -3.24 -17.40 -9.72
C MET A 54 -3.66 -18.69 -9.03
N ASP A 55 -4.86 -18.70 -8.48
CA ASP A 55 -5.45 -19.91 -7.94
C ASP A 55 -5.87 -20.86 -9.08
N PHE A 56 -5.68 -22.15 -8.87
CA PHE A 56 -5.92 -23.16 -9.91
C PHE A 56 -7.35 -23.16 -10.44
N TYR A 57 -8.34 -22.78 -9.61
CA TYR A 57 -9.73 -22.68 -10.04
C TYR A 57 -9.95 -21.59 -11.11
N GLU A 58 -9.13 -20.55 -11.15
CA GLU A 58 -9.22 -19.52 -12.18
C GLU A 58 -9.00 -20.11 -13.57
N LEU A 59 -8.01 -21.00 -13.70
CA LEU A 59 -7.75 -21.72 -14.95
C LEU A 59 -8.80 -22.77 -15.27
N THR A 60 -9.22 -23.57 -14.28
CA THR A 60 -10.23 -24.63 -14.52
C THR A 60 -11.59 -24.05 -14.87
N MET A 61 -12.02 -22.97 -14.22
CA MET A 61 -13.24 -22.24 -14.58
C MET A 61 -13.12 -21.61 -15.96
N SER A 62 -11.99 -20.93 -16.26
CA SER A 62 -11.75 -20.33 -17.57
C SER A 62 -11.77 -21.33 -18.70
N ASN A 63 -11.19 -22.53 -18.50
CA ASN A 63 -11.31 -23.63 -19.45
C ASN A 63 -12.78 -24.09 -19.64
N GLY A 64 -13.55 -24.14 -18.55
CA GLY A 64 -14.98 -24.44 -18.59
C GLY A 64 -15.76 -23.40 -19.40
N TYR A 65 -15.55 -22.13 -19.16
CA TYR A 65 -16.16 -21.02 -19.91
C TYR A 65 -15.77 -21.04 -21.39
N PHE A 66 -14.51 -21.35 -21.68
CA PHE A 66 -14.02 -21.46 -23.05
C PHE A 66 -14.73 -22.59 -23.83
N VAL A 67 -14.83 -23.78 -23.22
CA VAL A 67 -15.51 -24.94 -23.82
C VAL A 67 -17.02 -24.72 -23.93
N GLY A 68 -17.61 -24.01 -22.95
CA GLY A 68 -19.01 -23.61 -22.93
C GLY A 68 -19.38 -22.51 -23.95
N GLN A 69 -18.38 -21.90 -24.60
CA GLN A 69 -18.53 -20.78 -25.53
C GLN A 69 -19.02 -19.46 -24.89
N ASP A 70 -18.75 -19.27 -23.59
CA ASP A 70 -19.13 -18.08 -22.81
C ASP A 70 -18.00 -17.02 -22.78
N LEU A 71 -16.95 -17.18 -23.60
CA LEU A 71 -15.70 -16.41 -23.49
C LEU A 71 -15.86 -14.91 -23.76
N ASP A 72 -16.83 -14.50 -24.54
CA ASP A 72 -17.06 -13.09 -24.89
C ASP A 72 -18.17 -12.43 -24.05
N THR A 73 -18.86 -13.19 -23.20
CA THR A 73 -19.82 -12.63 -22.24
C THR A 73 -19.12 -11.68 -21.29
N ARG A 74 -19.55 -10.41 -21.29
CA ARG A 74 -18.99 -9.42 -20.38
C ARG A 74 -19.59 -9.55 -18.99
N VAL A 75 -18.76 -9.31 -17.99
CA VAL A 75 -19.13 -9.38 -16.58
C VAL A 75 -18.59 -8.20 -15.81
N VAL A 76 -19.20 -7.93 -14.67
CA VAL A 76 -18.70 -6.96 -13.69
C VAL A 76 -18.25 -7.72 -12.45
N PHE A 77 -17.01 -7.51 -12.05
CA PHE A 77 -16.49 -7.95 -10.76
C PHE A 77 -16.07 -6.76 -9.91
N ASP A 78 -16.31 -6.83 -8.61
CA ASP A 78 -15.85 -5.83 -7.65
C ASP A 78 -14.88 -6.43 -6.63
N VAL A 79 -13.83 -5.66 -6.34
CA VAL A 79 -13.01 -5.82 -5.14
C VAL A 79 -13.59 -4.94 -4.05
N PHE A 80 -13.86 -5.52 -2.88
CA PHE A 80 -14.28 -4.79 -1.68
C PHE A 80 -13.85 -5.54 -0.42
N TYR A 81 -13.88 -4.88 0.73
CA TYR A 81 -13.59 -5.50 2.02
C TYR A 81 -14.74 -5.28 3.01
N ARG A 82 -14.74 -6.02 4.14
CA ARG A 82 -15.92 -6.10 5.03
C ARG A 82 -15.76 -5.38 6.36
N ALA A 83 -14.53 -5.23 6.84
CA ALA A 83 -14.25 -4.59 8.12
C ALA A 83 -12.89 -3.91 8.09
N ASN A 84 -12.76 -2.78 8.77
CA ASN A 84 -11.47 -2.12 8.95
C ASN A 84 -10.60 -2.93 9.91
N PRO A 85 -9.31 -3.15 9.59
CA PRO A 85 -8.37 -3.81 10.48
C PRO A 85 -8.28 -3.11 11.86
N ASP A 86 -8.03 -3.91 12.90
CA ASP A 86 -7.84 -3.44 14.28
C ASP A 86 -9.01 -2.59 14.81
N GLY A 87 -10.22 -2.75 14.26
CA GLY A 87 -11.37 -1.95 14.61
C GLY A 87 -11.23 -0.45 14.31
N GLY A 88 -10.39 -0.09 13.34
CA GLY A 88 -10.20 1.27 12.87
C GLY A 88 -11.45 1.88 12.24
N GLY A 89 -11.49 3.21 12.11
CA GLY A 89 -12.62 3.91 11.48
C GLY A 89 -12.59 3.88 9.95
N TYR A 90 -11.42 3.68 9.36
CA TYR A 90 -11.19 3.68 7.92
C TYR A 90 -9.98 2.80 7.56
N SER A 91 -9.81 2.57 6.25
CA SER A 91 -8.60 1.97 5.67
C SER A 91 -8.01 2.86 4.57
N ILE A 92 -6.79 2.59 4.14
CA ILE A 92 -6.11 3.31 3.06
C ILE A 92 -5.90 2.34 1.91
N PHE A 93 -6.37 2.69 0.73
CA PHE A 93 -6.14 1.91 -0.48
C PHE A 93 -4.69 2.04 -0.96
N ALA A 94 -4.03 0.91 -1.19
CA ALA A 94 -2.70 0.83 -1.78
C ALA A 94 -2.54 -0.44 -2.62
N GLY A 95 -1.60 -0.41 -3.60
CA GLY A 95 -1.29 -1.53 -4.49
C GLY A 95 -1.77 -1.35 -5.94
N LEU A 96 -2.39 -0.23 -6.29
CA LEU A 96 -2.90 0.00 -7.64
C LEU A 96 -1.79 -0.03 -8.71
N GLU A 97 -0.63 0.54 -8.41
CA GLU A 97 0.51 0.54 -9.35
C GLU A 97 0.91 -0.90 -9.73
N GLN A 98 0.94 -1.83 -8.76
CA GLN A 98 1.33 -3.22 -9.00
C GLN A 98 0.22 -3.99 -9.73
N ILE A 99 -1.05 -3.68 -9.48
CA ILE A 99 -2.18 -4.21 -10.27
C ILE A 99 -2.05 -3.79 -11.74
N VAL A 100 -1.75 -2.52 -11.99
CA VAL A 100 -1.51 -2.00 -13.34
C VAL A 100 -0.34 -2.70 -14.02
N ASP A 101 0.77 -2.86 -13.31
CA ASP A 101 1.96 -3.54 -13.84
C ASP A 101 1.66 -5.03 -14.14
N TYR A 102 0.92 -5.72 -13.27
CA TYR A 102 0.50 -7.10 -13.51
C TYR A 102 -0.36 -7.23 -14.79
N ILE A 103 -1.43 -6.45 -14.90
CA ILE A 103 -2.34 -6.52 -16.06
C ILE A 103 -1.62 -6.19 -17.36
N ARG A 104 -0.72 -5.20 -17.37
CA ARG A 104 0.08 -4.82 -18.56
C ARG A 104 1.06 -5.90 -19.01
N ASN A 105 1.54 -6.71 -18.08
CA ASN A 105 2.55 -7.74 -18.35
C ASN A 105 1.96 -9.15 -18.38
N LEU A 106 0.64 -9.30 -18.21
CA LEU A 106 -0.04 -10.59 -18.20
C LEU A 106 0.07 -11.28 -19.57
N GLN A 107 0.85 -12.34 -19.60
CA GLN A 107 1.09 -13.16 -20.81
C GLN A 107 1.55 -14.57 -20.42
N PHE A 108 1.05 -15.56 -21.12
CA PHE A 108 1.46 -16.95 -20.92
C PHE A 108 2.58 -17.31 -21.89
N THR A 109 3.72 -17.71 -21.36
CA THR A 109 4.89 -18.11 -22.14
C THR A 109 4.71 -19.52 -22.69
N ALA A 110 5.55 -19.93 -23.65
CA ALA A 110 5.56 -21.30 -24.14
C ALA A 110 5.87 -22.33 -23.05
N GLU A 111 6.64 -21.95 -22.02
CA GLU A 111 6.93 -22.78 -20.85
C GLU A 111 5.70 -22.94 -19.98
N ASP A 112 4.94 -21.85 -19.72
CA ASP A 112 3.68 -21.89 -18.98
C ASP A 112 2.66 -22.80 -19.67
N ILE A 113 2.50 -22.66 -20.99
CA ILE A 113 1.59 -23.48 -21.79
C ILE A 113 2.01 -24.95 -21.77
N SER A 114 3.32 -25.25 -21.85
CA SER A 114 3.81 -26.62 -21.74
C SER A 114 3.48 -27.23 -20.38
N TYR A 115 3.70 -26.48 -19.31
CA TYR A 115 3.37 -26.92 -17.95
C TYR A 115 1.86 -27.19 -17.78
N LEU A 116 1.00 -26.29 -18.29
CA LEU A 116 -0.45 -26.48 -18.23
C LEU A 116 -0.91 -27.68 -19.05
N ARG A 117 -0.31 -27.94 -20.22
CA ARG A 117 -0.57 -29.10 -21.05
C ARG A 117 -0.24 -30.42 -20.32
N GLU A 118 0.86 -30.44 -19.56
CA GLU A 118 1.27 -31.63 -18.77
C GLU A 118 0.28 -31.98 -17.66
N GLN A 119 -0.56 -31.00 -17.20
CA GLN A 119 -1.63 -31.29 -16.25
C GLN A 119 -2.72 -32.25 -16.85
N GLY A 120 -2.86 -32.28 -18.17
CA GLY A 120 -3.75 -33.22 -18.87
C GLY A 120 -5.25 -32.98 -18.68
N ILE A 121 -5.67 -31.81 -18.23
CA ILE A 121 -7.08 -31.50 -17.94
C ILE A 121 -7.62 -30.30 -18.75
N PHE A 122 -6.76 -29.56 -19.42
CA PHE A 122 -7.15 -28.41 -20.23
C PHE A 122 -7.34 -28.79 -21.70
N ALA A 123 -8.33 -28.16 -22.36
CA ALA A 123 -8.53 -28.31 -23.79
C ALA A 123 -7.38 -27.69 -24.57
N GLU A 124 -6.89 -28.32 -25.65
CA GLU A 124 -5.79 -27.77 -26.46
C GLU A 124 -6.13 -26.39 -27.04
N ASP A 125 -7.36 -26.21 -27.53
CA ASP A 125 -7.82 -24.91 -28.06
C ASP A 125 -7.80 -23.81 -26.97
N PHE A 126 -8.07 -24.16 -25.70
CA PHE A 126 -7.95 -23.24 -24.58
C PHE A 126 -6.48 -22.87 -24.29
N LEU A 127 -5.57 -23.85 -24.36
CA LEU A 127 -4.13 -23.59 -24.23
C LEU A 127 -3.61 -22.67 -25.36
N ASP A 128 -4.10 -22.88 -26.59
CA ASP A 128 -3.81 -22.01 -27.73
C ASP A 128 -4.40 -20.60 -27.55
N TYR A 129 -5.56 -20.47 -26.90
CA TYR A 129 -6.14 -19.18 -26.50
C TYR A 129 -5.24 -18.47 -25.48
N LEU A 130 -4.83 -19.16 -24.41
CA LEU A 130 -3.93 -18.60 -23.39
C LEU A 130 -2.60 -18.14 -23.97
N ALA A 131 -2.02 -18.91 -24.92
CA ALA A 131 -0.75 -18.53 -25.59
C ALA A 131 -0.81 -17.17 -26.33
N ARG A 132 -2.02 -16.68 -26.64
CA ARG A 132 -2.27 -15.42 -27.34
C ARG A 132 -3.04 -14.42 -26.49
N PHE A 133 -3.20 -14.74 -25.21
CA PHE A 133 -4.01 -13.95 -24.29
C PHE A 133 -3.44 -12.53 -24.15
N THR A 134 -4.35 -11.56 -24.20
CA THR A 134 -4.13 -10.17 -23.82
C THR A 134 -5.39 -9.67 -23.13
N PHE A 135 -5.25 -8.99 -22.02
CA PHE A 135 -6.39 -8.43 -21.30
C PHE A 135 -7.16 -7.40 -22.15
N ARG A 136 -8.49 -7.50 -22.21
CA ARG A 136 -9.37 -6.71 -23.09
C ARG A 136 -10.42 -5.88 -22.33
N GLY A 137 -10.34 -5.87 -21.00
CA GLY A 137 -11.40 -5.27 -20.18
C GLY A 137 -11.15 -3.82 -19.82
N ASP A 138 -12.18 -3.24 -19.19
CA ASP A 138 -12.14 -1.97 -18.50
C ASP A 138 -11.87 -2.22 -17.01
N VAL A 139 -11.04 -1.37 -16.40
CA VAL A 139 -10.80 -1.39 -14.97
C VAL A 139 -11.02 0.01 -14.42
N TYR A 140 -11.86 0.11 -13.42
CA TYR A 140 -12.09 1.33 -12.65
C TYR A 140 -11.58 1.11 -11.23
N ALA A 141 -10.92 2.08 -10.64
CA ALA A 141 -10.42 1.97 -9.27
C ALA A 141 -10.51 3.30 -8.52
N LEU A 142 -10.53 3.22 -7.19
CA LEU A 142 -10.23 4.36 -6.36
C LEU A 142 -8.80 4.85 -6.67
N PRO A 143 -8.50 6.14 -6.66
CA PRO A 143 -7.13 6.63 -6.66
C PRO A 143 -6.32 6.02 -5.51
N GLU A 144 -5.09 5.61 -5.77
CA GLU A 144 -4.25 5.05 -4.71
C GLU A 144 -4.00 6.08 -3.60
N GLY A 145 -4.11 5.67 -2.36
CA GLY A 145 -4.10 6.55 -1.18
C GLY A 145 -5.49 7.02 -0.74
N THR A 146 -6.57 6.64 -1.44
CA THR A 146 -7.93 6.99 -0.99
C THR A 146 -8.22 6.38 0.38
N VAL A 147 -8.71 7.20 1.30
CA VAL A 147 -9.36 6.75 2.53
C VAL A 147 -10.66 6.06 2.14
N MET A 148 -10.85 4.81 2.53
CA MET A 148 -11.94 3.95 2.10
C MET A 148 -12.62 3.25 3.27
N TYR A 149 -13.85 2.77 3.01
CA TYR A 149 -14.69 2.17 4.04
C TYR A 149 -15.23 0.80 3.61
N PRO A 150 -15.65 -0.07 4.56
CA PRO A 150 -16.17 -1.39 4.24
C PRO A 150 -17.39 -1.36 3.32
N GLY A 151 -17.39 -2.25 2.32
CA GLY A 151 -18.49 -2.39 1.37
C GLY A 151 -18.40 -1.54 0.12
N GLU A 152 -17.43 -0.66 0.01
CA GLU A 152 -17.16 0.14 -1.18
C GLU A 152 -16.46 -0.69 -2.27
N PRO A 153 -16.80 -0.52 -3.56
CA PRO A 153 -16.06 -1.10 -4.66
C PRO A 153 -14.71 -0.35 -4.80
N ILE A 154 -13.61 -1.01 -4.43
CA ILE A 154 -12.25 -0.46 -4.50
C ILE A 154 -11.74 -0.50 -5.93
N VAL A 155 -11.91 -1.66 -6.57
CA VAL A 155 -11.60 -1.92 -7.98
C VAL A 155 -12.81 -2.60 -8.60
N THR A 156 -13.27 -2.09 -9.74
CA THR A 156 -14.32 -2.70 -10.55
C THR A 156 -13.72 -3.09 -11.90
N VAL A 157 -13.89 -4.35 -12.27
CA VAL A 157 -13.45 -4.92 -13.55
C VAL A 157 -14.68 -5.21 -14.41
N VAL A 158 -14.71 -4.66 -15.61
CA VAL A 158 -15.78 -4.87 -16.61
C VAL A 158 -15.12 -5.46 -17.86
N ALA A 159 -15.19 -6.78 -18.01
CA ALA A 159 -14.37 -7.48 -19.00
C ALA A 159 -15.09 -8.74 -19.52
N PRO A 160 -14.62 -9.33 -20.63
CA PRO A 160 -14.97 -10.70 -20.95
C PRO A 160 -14.69 -11.65 -19.77
N LEU A 161 -15.55 -12.65 -19.56
CA LEU A 161 -15.59 -13.47 -18.36
C LEU A 161 -14.22 -14.11 -18.03
N ILE A 162 -13.50 -14.61 -19.04
CA ILE A 162 -12.17 -15.21 -18.84
C ILE A 162 -11.15 -14.14 -18.43
N ASP A 163 -11.17 -12.97 -19.08
CA ASP A 163 -10.26 -11.87 -18.78
C ASP A 163 -10.42 -11.39 -17.32
N ALA A 164 -11.68 -11.27 -16.87
CA ALA A 164 -12.00 -10.89 -15.49
C ALA A 164 -11.57 -11.98 -14.49
N GLN A 165 -11.71 -13.27 -14.84
CA GLN A 165 -11.39 -14.37 -13.94
C GLN A 165 -9.87 -14.54 -13.72
N LEU A 166 -9.05 -14.38 -14.77
CA LEU A 166 -7.60 -14.64 -14.73
C LEU A 166 -6.79 -13.61 -13.94
N ILE A 167 -7.40 -12.55 -13.44
CA ILE A 167 -6.71 -11.50 -12.67
C ILE A 167 -7.10 -11.48 -11.17
N GLU A 168 -8.02 -12.33 -10.74
CA GLU A 168 -8.60 -12.32 -9.38
C GLU A 168 -7.51 -12.39 -8.31
N THR A 169 -6.70 -13.45 -8.31
CA THR A 169 -5.69 -13.66 -7.26
C THR A 169 -4.66 -12.54 -7.22
N ALA A 170 -4.13 -12.10 -8.37
CA ALA A 170 -3.12 -11.06 -8.42
C ALA A 170 -3.66 -9.72 -7.91
N VAL A 171 -4.85 -9.32 -8.32
CA VAL A 171 -5.50 -8.09 -7.84
C VAL A 171 -5.71 -8.15 -6.34
N LEU A 172 -6.20 -9.29 -5.82
CA LEU A 172 -6.43 -9.46 -4.39
C LEU A 172 -5.14 -9.46 -3.57
N LEU A 173 -4.05 -10.06 -4.05
CA LEU A 173 -2.75 -10.04 -3.37
C LEU A 173 -2.28 -8.61 -3.12
N GLU A 174 -2.32 -7.77 -4.14
CA GLU A 174 -1.84 -6.39 -4.06
C GLU A 174 -2.74 -5.53 -3.17
N VAL A 175 -4.06 -5.60 -3.34
CA VAL A 175 -5.01 -4.86 -2.49
C VAL A 175 -4.87 -5.29 -1.03
N ASN A 176 -4.89 -6.60 -0.75
CA ASN A 176 -4.86 -7.11 0.62
C ASN A 176 -3.57 -6.73 1.34
N HIS A 177 -2.41 -6.99 0.72
CA HIS A 177 -1.13 -6.75 1.37
C HIS A 177 -0.85 -5.26 1.56
N GLN A 178 -0.89 -4.48 0.49
CA GLN A 178 -0.45 -3.09 0.57
C GLN A 178 -1.45 -2.21 1.33
N SER A 179 -2.76 -2.41 1.16
CA SER A 179 -3.77 -1.65 1.94
C SER A 179 -3.70 -1.97 3.43
N LEU A 180 -3.45 -3.24 3.79
CA LEU A 180 -3.25 -3.64 5.18
C LEU A 180 -2.07 -2.91 5.81
N ILE A 181 -0.90 -2.91 5.14
CA ILE A 181 0.32 -2.30 5.68
C ILE A 181 0.21 -0.77 5.71
N ALA A 182 -0.38 -0.15 4.70
CA ALA A 182 -0.63 1.30 4.69
C ALA A 182 -1.55 1.71 5.85
N THR A 183 -2.66 0.99 6.05
CA THR A 183 -3.61 1.23 7.14
C THR A 183 -2.97 1.01 8.51
N LYS A 184 -2.22 -0.09 8.70
CA LYS A 184 -1.48 -0.36 9.93
C LYS A 184 -0.46 0.72 10.25
N THR A 185 0.29 1.16 9.23
CA THR A 185 1.29 2.21 9.40
C THR A 185 0.63 3.54 9.77
N ARG A 186 -0.50 3.91 9.16
CA ARG A 186 -1.24 5.12 9.53
C ARG A 186 -1.66 5.10 10.99
N ARG A 187 -2.19 3.97 11.47
CA ARG A 187 -2.57 3.79 12.86
C ARG A 187 -1.38 3.98 13.82
N ILE A 188 -0.21 3.45 13.46
CA ILE A 188 1.05 3.64 14.20
C ILE A 188 1.47 5.12 14.19
N CYS A 189 1.40 5.80 13.03
CA CYS A 189 1.74 7.22 12.91
C CYS A 189 0.81 8.11 13.75
N ASN A 190 -0.48 7.82 13.78
CA ASN A 190 -1.43 8.53 14.64
C ASN A 190 -1.07 8.38 16.12
N ALA A 191 -0.71 7.15 16.56
CA ALA A 191 -0.27 6.88 17.93
C ALA A 191 1.03 7.60 18.29
N ALA A 192 1.90 7.87 17.31
CA ALA A 192 3.16 8.59 17.50
C ALA A 192 2.99 10.10 17.79
N ALA A 193 1.78 10.64 17.65
CA ALA A 193 1.43 12.02 17.99
C ALA A 193 2.41 13.06 17.38
N GLY A 194 2.58 13.01 16.06
CA GLY A 194 3.42 13.92 15.29
C GLY A 194 4.93 13.57 15.26
N ARG A 195 5.34 12.49 15.95
CA ARG A 195 6.73 12.02 15.89
C ARG A 195 6.95 11.17 14.64
N ALA A 196 8.13 11.26 14.06
CA ALA A 196 8.48 10.47 12.88
C ALA A 196 8.46 8.97 13.16
N VAL A 197 7.91 8.21 12.21
CA VAL A 197 7.92 6.75 12.20
C VAL A 197 8.72 6.29 10.99
N SER A 198 9.64 5.34 11.18
CA SER A 198 10.40 4.70 10.10
C SER A 198 10.10 3.21 10.07
N ASP A 199 9.96 2.65 8.87
CA ASP A 199 9.83 1.20 8.70
C ASP A 199 11.20 0.51 8.86
N PHE A 200 11.31 -0.37 9.86
CA PHE A 200 12.47 -1.22 10.13
C PHE A 200 12.12 -2.72 10.01
N GLY A 201 11.09 -3.03 9.21
CA GLY A 201 10.45 -4.35 9.19
C GLY A 201 11.04 -5.37 8.23
N ALA A 202 11.85 -4.99 7.26
CA ALA A 202 12.26 -5.86 6.12
C ALA A 202 12.62 -7.30 6.51
N ARG A 203 13.49 -7.48 7.53
CA ARG A 203 13.95 -8.82 7.97
C ARG A 203 12.86 -9.66 8.67
N ARG A 204 11.68 -9.11 8.92
CA ARG A 204 10.52 -9.75 9.55
C ARG A 204 9.35 -9.91 8.60
N ALA A 205 9.43 -9.36 7.40
CA ALA A 205 8.43 -9.55 6.35
C ALA A 205 8.37 -11.04 5.94
N HIS A 206 7.24 -11.47 5.39
CA HIS A 206 7.01 -12.86 5.06
C HIS A 206 7.86 -13.38 3.89
N ASN A 207 8.27 -12.46 2.98
CA ASN A 207 9.23 -12.72 1.91
C ASN A 207 9.84 -11.41 1.39
N MET A 208 10.62 -11.48 0.28
CA MET A 208 11.29 -10.31 -0.29
C MET A 208 10.31 -9.29 -0.85
N ASP A 209 9.27 -9.74 -1.58
CA ASP A 209 8.27 -8.84 -2.16
C ASP A 209 7.46 -8.15 -1.06
N ALA A 210 7.05 -8.89 -0.03
CA ALA A 210 6.39 -8.31 1.14
C ALA A 210 7.26 -7.28 1.88
N ALA A 211 8.59 -7.43 1.87
CA ALA A 211 9.48 -6.42 2.41
C ALA A 211 9.53 -5.15 1.55
N VAL A 212 9.57 -5.30 0.23
CA VAL A 212 9.69 -4.19 -0.72
C VAL A 212 8.37 -3.42 -0.85
N TYR A 213 7.28 -4.13 -1.14
CA TYR A 213 5.95 -3.51 -1.29
C TYR A 213 5.34 -3.09 0.05
N GLY A 214 5.68 -3.80 1.13
CA GLY A 214 5.32 -3.37 2.48
C GLY A 214 6.01 -2.06 2.89
N ALA A 215 7.28 -1.87 2.53
CA ALA A 215 7.98 -0.60 2.75
C ALA A 215 7.35 0.56 1.93
N ARG A 216 6.95 0.29 0.67
CA ARG A 216 6.19 1.23 -0.16
C ARG A 216 4.88 1.62 0.52
N ALA A 217 4.10 0.64 0.92
CA ALA A 217 2.82 0.83 1.59
C ALA A 217 2.96 1.57 2.94
N ALA A 218 4.02 1.29 3.69
CA ALA A 218 4.31 1.99 4.94
C ALA A 218 4.52 3.50 4.71
N VAL A 219 5.22 3.89 3.64
CA VAL A 219 5.41 5.32 3.31
C VAL A 219 4.09 5.94 2.85
N ILE A 220 3.26 5.24 2.09
CA ILE A 220 1.89 5.69 1.76
C ILE A 220 1.09 5.93 3.04
N GLY A 221 1.19 5.04 4.02
CA GLY A 221 0.53 5.15 5.33
C GLY A 221 1.09 6.25 6.25
N GLY A 222 2.20 6.90 5.90
CA GLY A 222 2.77 8.02 6.63
C GLY A 222 4.13 7.78 7.28
N ALA A 223 4.79 6.61 7.05
CA ALA A 223 6.17 6.44 7.48
C ALA A 223 7.09 7.40 6.71
N THR A 224 8.03 8.02 7.42
CA THR A 224 8.92 9.03 6.84
C THR A 224 10.09 8.43 6.07
N SER A 225 10.39 7.15 6.30
CA SER A 225 11.49 6.43 5.65
C SER A 225 11.37 4.92 5.87
N THR A 226 12.17 4.16 5.13
CA THR A 226 12.32 2.71 5.30
C THR A 226 13.79 2.32 5.46
N ALA A 227 14.07 1.18 6.08
CA ALA A 227 15.39 0.55 6.05
C ALA A 227 15.57 -0.36 4.82
N THR A 228 14.55 -0.57 4.00
CA THR A 228 14.57 -1.45 2.83
C THR A 228 15.17 -0.72 1.63
N VAL A 229 16.46 -0.96 1.36
CA VAL A 229 17.23 -0.24 0.35
C VAL A 229 16.62 -0.36 -1.05
N LEU A 230 16.16 -1.57 -1.43
CA LEU A 230 15.55 -1.80 -2.74
C LEU A 230 14.25 -0.99 -2.91
N ALA A 231 13.42 -0.90 -1.87
CA ALA A 231 12.23 -0.05 -1.91
C ALA A 231 12.58 1.44 -2.09
N GLY A 232 13.66 1.89 -1.42
CA GLY A 232 14.20 3.23 -1.63
C GLY A 232 14.58 3.50 -3.08
N GLN A 233 15.24 2.55 -3.70
CA GLN A 233 15.65 2.64 -5.11
C GLN A 233 14.47 2.59 -6.08
N MET A 234 13.54 1.64 -5.88
CA MET A 234 12.41 1.43 -6.80
C MET A 234 11.40 2.57 -6.77
N PHE A 235 11.12 3.12 -5.59
CA PHE A 235 10.01 4.05 -5.38
C PHE A 235 10.46 5.49 -5.01
N ASP A 236 11.74 5.77 -5.07
CA ASP A 236 12.32 7.08 -4.67
C ASP A 236 11.85 7.55 -3.28
N ILE A 237 11.84 6.63 -2.32
CA ILE A 237 11.48 6.93 -0.93
C ILE A 237 12.74 7.03 -0.05
N PRO A 238 12.72 7.85 1.02
CA PRO A 238 13.89 8.02 1.87
C PRO A 238 14.31 6.71 2.55
N VAL A 239 15.60 6.41 2.50
CA VAL A 239 16.19 5.28 3.22
C VAL A 239 16.86 5.77 4.48
N SER A 240 16.59 5.12 5.61
CA SER A 240 17.21 5.42 6.89
C SER A 240 17.60 4.15 7.64
N GLY A 241 18.57 4.30 8.50
CA GLY A 241 19.06 3.24 9.35
C GLY A 241 20.24 3.73 10.19
N THR A 242 20.60 2.93 11.18
CA THR A 242 21.75 3.21 12.03
C THR A 242 22.72 2.00 11.97
N MET A 243 23.21 1.56 13.09
CA MET A 243 24.01 0.35 13.22
C MET A 243 23.20 -0.78 13.90
N ALA A 244 23.68 -2.00 13.81
CA ALA A 244 23.22 -3.11 14.62
C ALA A 244 24.18 -3.35 15.80
N HIS A 245 23.74 -4.12 16.82
CA HIS A 245 24.57 -4.49 17.97
C HIS A 245 25.89 -5.19 17.56
N SER A 246 25.87 -5.93 16.45
CA SER A 246 27.07 -6.59 15.90
C SER A 246 28.21 -5.62 15.57
N TRP A 247 27.88 -4.37 15.15
CA TRP A 247 28.90 -3.33 14.96
C TRP A 247 29.62 -3.01 16.29
N VAL A 248 28.83 -2.80 17.34
CA VAL A 248 29.38 -2.48 18.66
C VAL A 248 30.22 -3.65 19.21
N MET A 249 29.69 -4.86 19.08
CA MET A 249 30.34 -6.09 19.56
C MET A 249 31.59 -6.47 18.76
N PHE A 250 31.74 -5.99 17.53
CA PHE A 250 32.93 -6.28 16.70
C PHE A 250 34.20 -5.60 17.23
N TYR A 251 34.08 -4.45 17.87
CA TYR A 251 35.20 -3.71 18.42
C TYR A 251 35.45 -4.13 19.86
N LYS A 252 36.71 -3.88 20.33
CA LYS A 252 37.14 -4.25 21.69
C LYS A 252 36.34 -3.58 22.82
N ASP A 253 35.78 -2.39 22.54
CA ASP A 253 34.98 -1.62 23.48
C ASP A 253 33.99 -0.73 22.71
N GLU A 254 32.94 -0.31 23.41
CA GLU A 254 31.83 0.47 22.86
C GLU A 254 32.27 1.86 22.40
N PHE A 255 33.15 2.52 23.13
CA PHE A 255 33.66 3.83 22.73
C PHE A 255 34.36 3.77 21.37
N THR A 256 35.24 2.79 21.18
CA THR A 256 35.96 2.56 19.91
C THR A 256 34.98 2.32 18.75
N ALA A 257 33.91 1.55 18.99
CA ALA A 257 32.87 1.31 17.98
C ALA A 257 32.15 2.61 17.58
N PHE A 258 31.78 3.40 18.56
CA PHE A 258 31.08 4.68 18.36
C PHE A 258 31.98 5.73 17.71
N GLU A 259 33.25 5.85 18.14
CA GLU A 259 34.22 6.75 17.52
C GLU A 259 34.39 6.45 16.02
N LYS A 260 34.60 5.17 15.66
CA LYS A 260 34.78 4.77 14.26
C LYS A 260 33.53 5.10 13.42
N TYR A 261 32.33 4.85 13.92
CA TYR A 261 31.10 5.18 13.24
C TYR A 261 30.94 6.68 13.05
N ALA A 262 31.21 7.46 14.09
CA ALA A 262 31.13 8.93 14.05
C ALA A 262 32.11 9.55 13.06
N ARG A 263 33.32 9.00 12.93
CA ARG A 263 34.29 9.46 11.93
C ARG A 263 33.90 9.14 10.50
N LEU A 264 33.19 8.01 10.27
CA LEU A 264 32.70 7.61 8.95
C LEU A 264 31.46 8.42 8.53
N TYR A 265 30.57 8.70 9.47
CA TYR A 265 29.26 9.34 9.22
C TYR A 265 29.03 10.57 10.12
N PRO A 266 29.91 11.61 10.08
CA PRO A 266 29.89 12.68 11.07
C PRO A 266 28.61 13.53 11.02
N ASP A 267 27.96 13.63 9.83
CA ASP A 267 26.73 14.40 9.64
C ASP A 267 25.45 13.62 9.94
N ALA A 268 25.55 12.29 10.11
CA ALA A 268 24.40 11.41 10.29
C ALA A 268 24.56 10.46 11.49
N THR A 269 25.44 10.78 12.44
CA THR A 269 25.75 9.90 13.56
C THR A 269 24.56 9.73 14.50
N VAL A 270 24.00 8.52 14.55
CA VAL A 270 23.06 8.04 15.55
C VAL A 270 23.64 6.76 16.17
N LEU A 271 23.84 6.73 17.49
CA LEU A 271 24.54 5.67 18.18
C LEU A 271 23.59 4.75 18.94
N LEU A 272 23.74 3.44 18.75
CA LEU A 272 22.95 2.39 19.42
C LEU A 272 23.56 2.13 20.81
N VAL A 273 22.88 2.60 21.86
CA VAL A 273 23.48 2.74 23.20
C VAL A 273 23.11 1.65 24.20
N ASP A 274 22.38 0.62 23.77
CA ASP A 274 21.85 -0.42 24.62
C ASP A 274 22.50 -1.81 24.39
N THR A 275 23.70 -1.84 23.82
CA THR A 275 24.42 -3.12 23.60
C THR A 275 24.82 -3.76 24.92
N TYR A 276 25.21 -2.97 25.93
CA TYR A 276 25.64 -3.46 27.25
C TYR A 276 24.81 -2.83 28.38
N ASP A 277 25.04 -1.55 28.69
CA ASP A 277 24.30 -0.81 29.71
C ASP A 277 24.05 0.62 29.22
N VAL A 278 22.77 0.97 29.08
CA VAL A 278 22.35 2.26 28.53
C VAL A 278 22.91 3.43 29.35
N LEU A 279 22.74 3.38 30.68
CA LEU A 279 22.99 4.54 31.54
C LEU A 279 24.45 4.60 32.06
N HIS A 280 25.13 3.45 32.20
CA HIS A 280 26.50 3.40 32.75
C HIS A 280 27.57 3.21 31.67
N SER A 281 27.19 2.84 30.43
CA SER A 281 28.13 2.66 29.32
C SER A 281 27.70 3.41 28.05
N GLY A 282 26.54 3.08 27.46
CA GLY A 282 26.14 3.55 26.14
C GLY A 282 25.99 5.07 26.04
N VAL A 283 25.15 5.67 26.88
CA VAL A 283 24.96 7.13 26.87
C VAL A 283 26.21 7.89 27.27
N PRO A 284 26.96 7.49 28.34
CA PRO A 284 28.27 8.09 28.64
C PRO A 284 29.25 8.05 27.46
N ASN A 285 29.41 6.91 26.78
CA ASN A 285 30.30 6.78 25.62
C ASN A 285 29.81 7.62 24.43
N ALA A 286 28.48 7.70 24.20
CA ALA A 286 27.91 8.57 23.16
C ALA A 286 28.21 10.05 23.43
N ILE A 287 28.09 10.51 24.69
CA ILE A 287 28.47 11.87 25.12
C ILE A 287 29.98 12.11 24.92
N ARG A 288 30.83 11.15 25.27
CA ARG A 288 32.26 11.26 25.02
C ARG A 288 32.57 11.42 23.53
N VAL A 289 31.98 10.58 22.67
CA VAL A 289 32.17 10.68 21.22
C VAL A 289 31.67 12.02 20.69
N ALA A 290 30.55 12.54 21.18
CA ALA A 290 30.08 13.87 20.82
C ALA A 290 31.12 14.94 21.13
N LYS A 291 31.72 14.91 22.34
CA LYS A 291 32.67 15.90 22.83
C LYS A 291 34.09 15.73 22.27
N GLU A 292 34.61 14.50 22.29
CA GLU A 292 36.00 14.22 21.95
C GLU A 292 36.24 14.00 20.45
N VAL A 293 35.18 13.64 19.68
CA VAL A 293 35.29 13.31 18.25
C VAL A 293 34.52 14.27 17.37
N LEU A 294 33.22 14.43 17.59
CA LEU A 294 32.35 15.21 16.68
C LEU A 294 32.53 16.73 16.85
N GLU A 295 32.54 17.26 18.07
CA GLU A 295 32.73 18.71 18.31
C GLU A 295 34.06 19.25 17.75
N PRO A 296 35.22 18.56 17.90
CA PRO A 296 36.46 18.99 17.25
C PRO A 296 36.40 19.00 15.71
N MET A 297 35.52 18.20 15.12
CA MET A 297 35.26 18.18 13.66
C MET A 297 34.22 19.26 13.24
N GLY A 298 33.70 20.06 14.17
CA GLY A 298 32.62 21.00 13.91
C GLY A 298 31.28 20.32 13.66
N LYS A 299 31.09 19.09 14.16
CA LYS A 299 29.89 18.28 13.94
C LYS A 299 29.13 18.04 15.25
N ARG A 300 27.88 17.58 15.13
CA ARG A 300 26.99 17.33 16.27
C ARG A 300 26.48 15.89 16.23
N LEU A 301 26.38 15.26 17.41
CA LEU A 301 25.71 13.99 17.58
C LEU A 301 24.21 14.16 17.24
N LYS A 302 23.73 13.48 16.19
CA LYS A 302 22.35 13.60 15.73
C LYS A 302 21.34 12.90 16.61
N GLY A 303 21.76 11.77 17.19
CA GLY A 303 20.87 11.02 18.07
C GLY A 303 21.53 9.82 18.73
N ILE A 304 20.78 9.26 19.67
CA ILE A 304 20.99 7.92 20.24
C ILE A 304 19.79 7.04 19.94
N ARG A 305 19.98 5.73 19.91
CA ARG A 305 18.91 4.75 19.72
C ARG A 305 18.85 3.79 20.89
N LEU A 306 17.61 3.59 21.38
CA LEU A 306 17.25 2.65 22.43
C LEU A 306 16.43 1.52 21.78
N ASP A 307 16.88 0.27 21.89
CA ASP A 307 16.27 -0.91 21.25
C ASP A 307 15.82 -1.96 22.28
N SER A 308 16.00 -1.69 23.59
CA SER A 308 15.67 -2.64 24.66
C SER A 308 15.37 -1.95 26.00
N GLY A 309 14.82 -2.72 26.94
CA GLY A 309 14.54 -2.27 28.32
C GLY A 309 13.26 -1.44 28.45
N ASP A 310 13.10 -0.76 29.57
CA ASP A 310 12.00 0.18 29.82
C ASP A 310 12.27 1.51 29.07
N LEU A 311 11.72 1.61 27.86
CA LEU A 311 11.95 2.75 26.98
C LEU A 311 11.48 4.09 27.58
N ALA A 312 10.42 4.10 28.40
CA ALA A 312 9.94 5.31 29.03
C ALA A 312 10.92 5.79 30.11
N TYR A 313 11.37 4.89 30.96
CA TYR A 313 12.37 5.19 32.00
C TYR A 313 13.73 5.58 31.39
N LEU A 314 14.22 4.76 30.48
CA LEU A 314 15.56 4.95 29.88
C LEU A 314 15.63 6.24 29.06
N SER A 315 14.60 6.56 28.26
CA SER A 315 14.60 7.79 27.46
C SER A 315 14.62 9.04 28.33
N LYS A 316 13.88 9.06 29.45
CA LYS A 316 13.89 10.21 30.39
C LYS A 316 15.26 10.39 31.04
N ARG A 317 15.92 9.29 31.45
CA ARG A 317 17.26 9.33 32.05
C ARG A 317 18.32 9.73 31.01
N ALA A 318 18.29 9.13 29.82
CA ALA A 318 19.19 9.49 28.74
C ALA A 318 19.04 10.96 28.32
N ARG A 319 17.79 11.46 28.23
CA ARG A 319 17.52 12.88 27.91
C ARG A 319 18.18 13.81 28.93
N LYS A 320 18.01 13.51 30.23
CA LYS A 320 18.65 14.30 31.29
C LYS A 320 20.19 14.31 31.14
N MET A 321 20.80 13.15 30.92
CA MET A 321 22.27 13.04 30.76
C MET A 321 22.77 13.83 29.55
N LEU A 322 22.04 13.76 28.43
CA LEU A 322 22.37 14.51 27.22
C LEU A 322 22.23 16.02 27.44
N ASP A 323 21.18 16.47 28.14
CA ASP A 323 20.96 17.87 28.46
C ASP A 323 22.02 18.42 29.40
N ASP A 324 22.36 17.67 30.45
CA ASP A 324 23.43 18.00 31.39
C ASP A 324 24.80 18.13 30.68
N ALA A 325 25.00 17.36 29.60
CA ALA A 325 26.20 17.44 28.74
C ALA A 325 26.13 18.55 27.67
N GLY A 326 25.03 19.32 27.57
CA GLY A 326 24.84 20.36 26.57
C GLY A 326 24.42 19.87 25.19
N LEU A 327 23.95 18.62 25.08
CA LEU A 327 23.51 17.96 23.83
C LEU A 327 21.99 17.99 23.70
N LYS A 328 21.37 19.15 23.89
CA LYS A 328 19.90 19.34 23.86
C LYS A 328 19.28 19.04 22.50
N ASP A 329 20.04 19.17 21.42
CA ASP A 329 19.65 18.90 20.04
C ASP A 329 19.82 17.41 19.63
N CYS A 330 20.45 16.59 20.47
CA CYS A 330 20.60 15.16 20.23
C CYS A 330 19.24 14.45 20.40
N ARG A 331 18.75 13.81 19.34
CA ARG A 331 17.45 13.11 19.32
C ARG A 331 17.55 11.72 19.96
N ILE A 332 16.42 11.24 20.47
CA ILE A 332 16.27 9.87 20.99
C ILE A 332 15.34 9.09 20.07
N VAL A 333 15.88 8.03 19.47
CA VAL A 333 15.14 7.10 18.63
C VAL A 333 14.81 5.85 19.47
N ALA A 334 13.56 5.41 19.45
CA ALA A 334 13.17 4.13 20.05
C ALA A 334 12.84 3.11 18.99
N SER A 335 13.19 1.86 19.24
CA SER A 335 12.84 0.71 18.43
C SER A 335 12.61 -0.51 19.32
N ASN A 336 12.35 -1.69 18.72
CA ASN A 336 12.02 -2.95 19.40
C ASN A 336 10.56 -3.14 19.79
N SER A 337 9.92 -4.12 19.15
CA SER A 337 8.57 -4.61 19.46
C SER A 337 7.48 -3.53 19.57
N LEU A 338 7.69 -2.41 18.88
CA LEU A 338 6.76 -1.28 18.86
C LEU A 338 5.57 -1.56 17.97
N ASP A 339 4.41 -1.15 18.46
CA ASP A 339 3.15 -1.03 17.73
C ASP A 339 2.41 0.23 18.21
N GLU A 340 1.24 0.48 17.66
CA GLU A 340 0.41 1.64 18.03
C GLU A 340 0.06 1.68 19.52
N PHE A 341 -0.18 0.53 20.16
CA PHE A 341 -0.53 0.46 21.59
C PHE A 341 0.68 0.81 22.46
N THR A 342 1.82 0.21 22.17
CA THR A 342 3.08 0.47 22.89
C THR A 342 3.51 1.93 22.72
N ILE A 343 3.45 2.45 21.49
CA ILE A 343 3.81 3.85 21.20
C ILE A 343 2.87 4.81 21.94
N GLN A 344 1.55 4.60 21.89
CA GLN A 344 0.60 5.42 22.63
C GLN A 344 0.88 5.39 24.13
N SER A 345 1.19 4.20 24.68
CA SER A 345 1.56 4.06 26.09
C SER A 345 2.82 4.85 26.44
N LEU A 346 3.89 4.77 25.62
CA LEU A 346 5.11 5.53 25.80
C LEU A 346 4.87 7.04 25.78
N VAL A 347 4.05 7.50 24.84
CA VAL A 347 3.68 8.93 24.72
C VAL A 347 2.92 9.38 25.97
N ARG A 348 1.92 8.61 26.43
CA ARG A 348 1.15 8.91 27.66
C ARG A 348 2.01 8.92 28.93
N GLN A 349 3.05 8.07 28.98
CA GLN A 349 4.02 8.07 30.08
C GLN A 349 5.02 9.23 30.04
N GLY A 350 4.96 10.08 29.02
CA GLY A 350 5.89 11.20 28.84
C GLY A 350 7.30 10.74 28.50
N ALA A 351 7.47 9.66 27.74
CA ALA A 351 8.75 9.21 27.24
C ALA A 351 9.40 10.30 26.36
N CYS A 352 10.70 10.53 26.57
CA CYS A 352 11.46 11.52 25.82
C CYS A 352 12.01 10.90 24.52
N ILE A 353 11.10 10.55 23.62
CA ILE A 353 11.39 9.90 22.33
C ILE A 353 11.00 10.85 21.21
N ASP A 354 11.88 11.06 20.25
CA ASP A 354 11.69 11.97 19.11
C ASP A 354 11.23 11.26 17.84
N SER A 355 11.55 9.96 17.70
CA SER A 355 11.14 9.14 16.56
C SER A 355 11.13 7.66 16.90
N PHE A 356 10.37 6.89 16.09
CA PHE A 356 10.18 5.46 16.27
C PHE A 356 10.64 4.69 15.04
N GLY A 357 11.46 3.63 15.26
CA GLY A 357 11.76 2.61 14.27
C GLY A 357 10.86 1.40 14.51
N VAL A 358 9.88 1.18 13.67
CA VAL A 358 8.87 0.11 13.84
C VAL A 358 9.14 -1.01 12.85
N GLY A 359 9.27 -2.23 13.33
CA GLY A 359 9.66 -3.38 12.50
C GLY A 359 8.56 -4.42 12.35
N GLU A 360 8.70 -5.54 13.10
CA GLU A 360 7.86 -6.74 12.96
C GLU A 360 6.37 -6.42 12.95
N ARG A 361 5.89 -5.69 13.94
CA ARG A 361 4.46 -5.48 14.14
C ARG A 361 3.82 -4.58 13.09
N LEU A 362 4.61 -3.74 12.41
CA LEU A 362 4.19 -2.97 11.25
C LEU A 362 4.13 -3.86 10.01
N ILE A 363 5.26 -4.46 9.62
CA ILE A 363 5.41 -5.13 8.32
C ILE A 363 4.60 -6.43 8.19
N THR A 364 4.18 -7.02 9.32
CA THR A 364 3.31 -8.20 9.35
C THR A 364 1.87 -7.88 9.76
N SER A 365 1.57 -6.63 10.09
CA SER A 365 0.30 -6.23 10.73
C SER A 365 -0.11 -7.22 11.84
N LYS A 366 0.80 -7.47 12.77
CA LYS A 366 0.77 -8.63 13.69
C LYS A 366 -0.53 -8.81 14.47
N SER A 367 -1.23 -7.73 14.79
CA SER A 367 -2.50 -7.77 15.52
C SER A 367 -3.65 -8.33 14.66
N GLU A 368 -3.68 -7.97 13.39
CA GLU A 368 -4.66 -8.45 12.41
C GLU A 368 -3.97 -8.58 11.04
N PRO A 369 -3.45 -9.78 10.70
CA PRO A 369 -2.56 -9.96 9.56
C PRO A 369 -3.29 -10.15 8.22
N VAL A 370 -4.63 -10.02 8.19
CA VAL A 370 -5.45 -10.23 7.00
C VAL A 370 -6.38 -9.05 6.78
N PHE A 371 -6.29 -8.41 5.61
CA PHE A 371 -7.18 -7.32 5.23
C PHE A 371 -8.58 -7.81 4.87
N GLY A 372 -8.67 -8.97 4.21
CA GLY A 372 -9.91 -9.66 3.91
C GLY A 372 -10.71 -9.05 2.75
N ALA A 373 -10.06 -8.38 1.81
CA ALA A 373 -10.68 -8.02 0.54
C ALA A 373 -11.03 -9.27 -0.26
N VAL A 374 -12.12 -9.17 -1.03
CA VAL A 374 -12.68 -10.23 -1.86
C VAL A 374 -12.98 -9.70 -3.25
N TYR A 375 -12.96 -10.59 -4.25
CA TYR A 375 -13.31 -10.33 -5.65
C TYR A 375 -14.58 -11.09 -5.97
N LYS A 376 -15.65 -10.38 -6.34
CA LYS A 376 -16.96 -11.01 -6.51
C LYS A 376 -17.68 -10.49 -7.73
N ILE A 377 -18.29 -11.43 -8.49
CA ILE A 377 -19.17 -11.09 -9.60
C ILE A 377 -20.35 -10.27 -9.09
N ALA A 378 -20.63 -9.18 -9.78
CA ALA A 378 -21.70 -8.24 -9.46
C ALA A 378 -22.79 -8.17 -10.56
N ALA A 379 -22.42 -8.39 -11.83
CA ALA A 379 -23.36 -8.45 -12.94
C ALA A 379 -22.82 -9.30 -14.09
N VAL A 380 -23.72 -9.77 -14.93
CA VAL A 380 -23.45 -10.47 -16.20
C VAL A 380 -24.19 -9.73 -17.31
N GLU A 381 -23.56 -9.52 -18.46
CA GLU A 381 -24.20 -8.88 -19.61
C GLU A 381 -25.07 -9.88 -20.33
N GLU A 382 -26.35 -9.54 -20.49
CA GLU A 382 -27.36 -10.28 -21.25
C GLU A 382 -28.10 -9.27 -22.14
N ASP A 383 -28.14 -9.48 -23.45
CA ASP A 383 -28.80 -8.59 -24.41
C ASP A 383 -28.38 -7.08 -24.27
N ASP A 384 -27.08 -6.84 -24.17
CA ASP A 384 -26.46 -5.51 -23.96
C ASP A 384 -26.85 -4.82 -22.63
N ILE A 385 -27.40 -5.55 -21.67
CA ILE A 385 -27.76 -5.06 -20.33
C ILE A 385 -26.99 -5.86 -19.26
N PHE A 386 -26.40 -5.17 -18.31
CA PHE A 386 -25.76 -5.81 -17.18
C PHE A 386 -26.80 -6.24 -16.14
N ASP A 387 -27.19 -7.53 -16.20
CA ASP A 387 -28.11 -8.12 -15.24
C ASP A 387 -27.41 -8.36 -13.89
N PRO A 388 -27.90 -7.79 -12.78
CA PRO A 388 -27.25 -7.85 -11.50
C PRO A 388 -27.22 -9.26 -10.89
N ARG A 389 -26.08 -9.63 -10.32
CA ARG A 389 -25.87 -10.89 -9.60
C ARG A 389 -25.59 -10.62 -8.13
N ILE A 390 -26.25 -11.35 -7.24
CA ILE A 390 -26.09 -11.23 -5.80
C ILE A 390 -25.72 -12.58 -5.17
N LYS A 391 -24.66 -12.57 -4.33
CA LYS A 391 -24.38 -13.71 -3.47
C LYS A 391 -25.18 -13.57 -2.18
N ILE A 392 -26.06 -14.51 -1.92
CA ILE A 392 -26.79 -14.62 -0.67
C ILE A 392 -26.03 -15.57 0.26
N SER A 393 -26.00 -15.23 1.53
CA SER A 393 -25.29 -15.99 2.56
C SER A 393 -26.04 -15.90 3.87
N GLU A 394 -25.96 -16.95 4.68
CA GLU A 394 -26.47 -16.92 6.07
C GLU A 394 -25.81 -15.82 6.91
N ASN A 395 -24.55 -15.49 6.60
CA ASN A 395 -23.85 -14.37 7.20
C ASN A 395 -24.16 -13.09 6.41
N VAL A 396 -24.91 -12.18 6.99
CA VAL A 396 -25.31 -10.89 6.37
C VAL A 396 -24.09 -10.11 5.82
N GLU A 397 -22.98 -10.14 6.52
CA GLU A 397 -21.72 -9.48 6.10
C GLU A 397 -21.11 -10.07 4.81
N LYS A 398 -21.56 -11.26 4.38
CA LYS A 398 -21.12 -11.91 3.14
C LYS A 398 -22.06 -11.65 1.96
N ILE A 399 -23.17 -10.95 2.18
CA ILE A 399 -24.08 -10.53 1.10
C ILE A 399 -23.38 -9.44 0.30
N THR A 400 -23.35 -9.63 -1.03
CA THR A 400 -22.67 -8.69 -1.93
C THR A 400 -23.57 -7.52 -2.31
N ASN A 401 -22.98 -6.43 -2.82
CA ASN A 401 -23.69 -5.34 -3.48
C ASN A 401 -23.75 -5.64 -4.98
N PRO A 402 -24.96 -5.95 -5.54
CA PRO A 402 -25.13 -6.40 -6.92
C PRO A 402 -25.04 -5.26 -7.93
N GLY A 403 -24.94 -5.63 -9.21
CA GLY A 403 -25.01 -4.72 -10.35
C GLY A 403 -23.73 -3.93 -10.61
N TRP A 404 -23.60 -3.33 -11.78
CA TRP A 404 -22.56 -2.36 -12.07
C TRP A 404 -22.91 -1.04 -11.36
N LYS A 405 -22.02 -0.58 -10.48
CA LYS A 405 -22.28 0.54 -9.57
C LYS A 405 -21.16 1.56 -9.58
N GLN A 406 -21.45 2.72 -9.04
CA GLN A 406 -20.51 3.81 -8.74
C GLN A 406 -20.59 4.16 -7.27
N ILE A 407 -19.46 4.51 -6.67
CA ILE A 407 -19.36 5.07 -5.32
C ILE A 407 -19.08 6.57 -5.41
N TYR A 408 -19.83 7.37 -4.67
CA TYR A 408 -19.65 8.81 -4.55
C TYR A 408 -19.30 9.17 -3.11
N ARG A 409 -18.32 10.04 -2.93
CA ARG A 409 -18.11 10.69 -1.63
C ARG A 409 -18.97 11.96 -1.56
N VAL A 410 -19.69 12.10 -0.46
CA VAL A 410 -20.58 13.23 -0.20
C VAL A 410 -19.87 14.20 0.74
N TYR A 411 -19.67 15.42 0.24
CA TYR A 411 -19.03 16.50 0.99
C TYR A 411 -20.05 17.55 1.40
N ASP A 412 -19.95 18.04 2.64
CA ASP A 412 -20.69 19.20 3.12
C ASP A 412 -20.12 20.53 2.59
N GLU A 413 -20.71 21.66 2.98
CA GLU A 413 -20.29 23.01 2.60
C GLU A 413 -18.86 23.36 3.09
N ASN A 414 -18.36 22.69 4.11
CA ASN A 414 -17.01 22.85 4.66
C ASN A 414 -16.01 21.87 4.04
N HIS A 415 -16.41 21.16 2.98
CA HIS A 415 -15.63 20.12 2.33
C HIS A 415 -15.25 18.95 3.26
N LYS A 416 -16.11 18.63 4.23
CA LYS A 416 -15.98 17.44 5.06
C LYS A 416 -16.76 16.26 4.44
N ALA A 417 -16.12 15.11 4.36
CA ALA A 417 -16.75 13.86 3.93
C ALA A 417 -17.75 13.39 4.99
N ILE A 418 -19.04 13.46 4.69
CA ILE A 418 -20.11 13.14 5.65
C ILE A 418 -20.75 11.78 5.43
N ALA A 419 -20.62 11.23 4.23
CA ALA A 419 -21.05 9.89 3.85
C ALA A 419 -20.41 9.50 2.52
N ASP A 420 -20.46 8.19 2.21
CA ASP A 420 -20.27 7.69 0.86
C ASP A 420 -21.58 7.07 0.35
N LEU A 421 -21.85 7.17 -0.94
CA LEU A 421 -23.14 6.80 -1.55
C LEU A 421 -22.94 5.81 -2.69
N LEU A 422 -23.53 4.62 -2.59
CA LEU A 422 -23.62 3.64 -3.66
C LEU A 422 -24.82 3.94 -4.55
N ALA A 423 -24.59 4.01 -5.85
CA ALA A 423 -25.60 4.20 -6.90
C ALA A 423 -25.37 3.23 -8.06
N GLY A 424 -26.37 3.00 -8.89
CA GLY A 424 -26.19 2.35 -10.18
C GLY A 424 -25.22 3.15 -11.06
N ARG A 425 -24.46 2.48 -11.95
CA ARG A 425 -23.41 3.13 -12.75
C ARG A 425 -23.93 4.32 -13.58
N ASP A 426 -25.09 4.13 -14.17
CA ASP A 426 -25.72 5.12 -15.06
C ASP A 426 -26.82 5.94 -14.36
N GLU A 427 -26.91 5.81 -13.02
CA GLU A 427 -27.89 6.53 -12.23
C GLU A 427 -27.46 7.99 -12.05
N GLU A 428 -28.33 8.93 -12.44
CA GLU A 428 -28.14 10.35 -12.17
C GLU A 428 -28.44 10.64 -10.69
N ILE A 429 -27.47 11.22 -9.99
CA ILE A 429 -27.64 11.59 -8.59
C ILE A 429 -28.45 12.88 -8.51
N GLU A 430 -29.63 12.80 -7.89
CA GLU A 430 -30.46 13.96 -7.59
C GLU A 430 -29.81 14.82 -6.48
N THR A 431 -29.36 16.02 -6.83
CA THR A 431 -28.65 16.91 -5.89
C THR A 431 -29.51 18.09 -5.42
N SER A 432 -30.68 18.29 -5.99
CA SER A 432 -31.52 19.47 -5.76
C SER A 432 -32.78 19.18 -4.93
N GLY A 433 -33.08 17.93 -4.61
CA GLY A 433 -34.29 17.47 -3.95
C GLY A 433 -34.11 16.99 -2.50
N GLU A 434 -35.25 16.71 -1.86
CA GLU A 434 -35.31 16.01 -0.56
C GLU A 434 -35.30 14.49 -0.81
N VAL A 435 -34.19 13.93 -1.35
CA VAL A 435 -34.05 12.49 -1.55
C VAL A 435 -33.54 11.84 -0.26
N GLU A 436 -34.27 10.85 0.20
CA GLU A 436 -33.85 10.06 1.37
C GLU A 436 -32.95 8.90 0.95
N TYR A 437 -31.68 8.97 1.31
CA TYR A 437 -30.70 7.90 1.12
C TYR A 437 -30.75 6.91 2.30
N VAL A 438 -30.55 5.64 2.00
CA VAL A 438 -30.80 4.54 2.93
C VAL A 438 -29.50 3.94 3.43
N ASP A 439 -29.33 3.83 4.77
CA ASP A 439 -28.29 3.00 5.40
C ASP A 439 -28.71 1.51 5.27
N PRO A 440 -28.04 0.70 4.46
CA PRO A 440 -28.46 -0.69 4.24
C PRO A 440 -28.37 -1.56 5.49
N ASN A 441 -27.54 -1.17 6.47
CA ASN A 441 -27.40 -1.87 7.76
C ASN A 441 -28.43 -1.43 8.79
N LYS A 442 -29.06 -0.25 8.58
CA LYS A 442 -30.06 0.35 9.45
C LYS A 442 -31.19 0.96 8.62
N PRO A 443 -32.02 0.15 7.95
CA PRO A 443 -33.02 0.62 6.98
C PRO A 443 -34.04 1.61 7.53
N TRP A 444 -34.14 1.73 8.85
CA TRP A 444 -34.98 2.75 9.53
C TRP A 444 -34.30 4.12 9.62
N LYS A 445 -33.00 4.23 9.23
CA LYS A 445 -32.28 5.49 9.17
C LYS A 445 -32.23 5.96 7.74
N HIS A 446 -32.85 7.10 7.51
CA HIS A 446 -32.83 7.80 6.25
C HIS A 446 -32.05 9.10 6.42
N ARG A 447 -31.30 9.51 5.39
CA ARG A 447 -30.57 10.78 5.37
C ARG A 447 -30.94 11.55 4.12
N VAL A 448 -31.07 12.86 4.32
CA VAL A 448 -31.24 13.81 3.23
C VAL A 448 -29.99 14.67 3.18
N PHE A 449 -29.36 14.74 2.02
CA PHE A 449 -28.18 15.58 1.81
C PHE A 449 -28.60 16.84 1.05
N THR A 450 -28.54 17.99 1.71
CA THR A 450 -28.84 19.30 1.12
C THR A 450 -27.60 20.17 1.08
N GLY A 451 -27.35 20.84 -0.05
CA GLY A 451 -26.16 21.68 -0.23
C GLY A 451 -24.84 20.92 -0.27
N CYS A 452 -24.91 19.61 -0.53
CA CYS A 452 -23.74 18.74 -0.58
C CYS A 452 -23.18 18.60 -1.99
N THR A 453 -21.88 18.26 -2.09
CA THR A 453 -21.22 17.91 -3.35
C THR A 453 -21.00 16.41 -3.40
N PHE A 454 -21.37 15.78 -4.53
CA PHE A 454 -21.18 14.35 -4.77
C PHE A 454 -20.03 14.16 -5.75
N VAL A 455 -18.96 13.51 -5.30
CA VAL A 455 -17.74 13.28 -6.09
C VAL A 455 -17.57 11.79 -6.38
N PRO A 456 -17.60 11.35 -7.66
CA PRO A 456 -17.37 9.95 -7.99
C PRO A 456 -15.93 9.58 -7.63
N LEU A 457 -15.77 8.53 -6.85
CA LEU A 457 -14.45 8.13 -6.34
C LEU A 457 -13.67 7.28 -7.35
N GLN A 458 -14.35 6.34 -8.04
CA GLN A 458 -13.66 5.48 -9.00
C GLN A 458 -13.30 6.24 -10.28
N GLN A 459 -12.07 6.02 -10.75
CA GLN A 459 -11.52 6.58 -11.98
C GLN A 459 -11.19 5.46 -12.96
N PRO A 460 -11.25 5.70 -14.29
CA PRO A 460 -10.84 4.71 -15.28
C PRO A 460 -9.31 4.50 -15.20
N VAL A 461 -8.92 3.24 -15.14
CA VAL A 461 -7.51 2.78 -15.12
C VAL A 461 -7.15 2.09 -16.43
N PHE A 462 -8.01 1.19 -16.90
CA PHE A 462 -7.95 0.59 -18.23
C PHE A 462 -9.27 0.79 -18.95
N ILE A 463 -9.21 1.05 -20.25
CA ILE A 463 -10.35 1.05 -21.18
C ILE A 463 -9.96 0.22 -22.40
N ASP A 464 -10.78 -0.74 -22.76
CA ASP A 464 -10.50 -1.72 -23.84
C ASP A 464 -9.09 -2.35 -23.73
N GLY A 465 -8.69 -2.74 -22.52
CA GLY A 465 -7.38 -3.32 -22.23
C GLY A 465 -6.20 -2.33 -22.29
N ARG A 466 -6.45 -1.05 -22.53
CA ARG A 466 -5.42 -0.01 -22.62
C ARG A 466 -5.35 0.80 -21.34
N PHE A 467 -4.17 0.96 -20.80
CA PHE A 467 -3.96 1.81 -19.64
C PHE A 467 -4.23 3.28 -19.98
N VAL A 468 -5.16 3.90 -19.26
CA VAL A 468 -5.56 5.32 -19.41
C VAL A 468 -5.38 6.11 -18.12
N GLY A 469 -5.08 5.43 -17.01
CA GLY A 469 -4.91 6.03 -15.69
C GLY A 469 -3.61 6.82 -15.53
N THR A 470 -3.28 7.15 -14.30
CA THR A 470 -2.04 7.82 -13.90
C THR A 470 -1.26 6.94 -12.91
N THR A 471 0.06 7.11 -12.86
CA THR A 471 0.94 6.47 -11.89
C THR A 471 1.63 7.53 -11.03
N PRO A 472 0.98 8.08 -9.99
CA PRO A 472 1.59 9.06 -9.11
C PRO A 472 2.76 8.43 -8.33
N SER A 473 3.74 9.24 -7.96
CA SER A 473 4.83 8.79 -7.09
C SER A 473 4.31 8.45 -5.68
N VAL A 474 5.02 7.60 -4.96
CA VAL A 474 4.69 7.27 -3.55
C VAL A 474 4.59 8.53 -2.67
N LYS A 475 5.42 9.54 -2.94
CA LYS A 475 5.38 10.84 -2.24
C LYS A 475 4.09 11.62 -2.51
N GLU A 476 3.58 11.57 -3.74
CA GLU A 476 2.30 12.22 -4.10
C GLU A 476 1.13 11.48 -3.46
N ILE A 477 1.16 10.14 -3.49
CA ILE A 477 0.15 9.30 -2.83
C ILE A 477 0.11 9.58 -1.32
N ALA A 478 1.27 9.60 -0.65
CA ALA A 478 1.35 9.90 0.79
C ALA A 478 0.82 11.30 1.12
N LYS A 479 1.08 12.31 0.29
CA LYS A 479 0.52 13.65 0.44
C LYS A 479 -1.00 13.66 0.24
N TYR A 480 -1.50 12.86 -0.68
CA TYR A 480 -2.95 12.72 -0.90
C TYR A 480 -3.64 12.10 0.33
N VAL A 481 -3.05 11.05 0.93
CA VAL A 481 -3.52 10.50 2.21
C VAL A 481 -3.57 11.57 3.30
N GLU A 482 -2.47 12.31 3.49
CA GLU A 482 -2.37 13.33 4.54
C GLU A 482 -3.38 14.46 4.35
N ARG A 483 -3.59 14.92 3.11
CA ARG A 483 -4.60 15.93 2.80
C ARG A 483 -6.00 15.46 3.18
N GLN A 484 -6.40 14.24 2.75
CA GLN A 484 -7.73 13.71 3.09
C GLN A 484 -7.93 13.67 4.61
N LEU A 485 -6.96 13.15 5.36
CA LEU A 485 -7.06 12.98 6.80
C LEU A 485 -7.06 14.32 7.56
N SER A 486 -6.33 15.32 7.07
CA SER A 486 -6.27 16.63 7.72
C SER A 486 -7.43 17.56 7.36
N GLU A 487 -7.95 17.46 6.13
CA GLU A 487 -8.91 18.42 5.61
C GLU A 487 -10.33 17.83 5.47
N GLU A 488 -10.44 16.58 5.00
CA GLU A 488 -11.70 16.00 4.55
C GLU A 488 -12.36 15.08 5.59
N ILE A 489 -11.57 14.18 6.20
CA ILE A 489 -12.07 13.14 7.12
C ILE A 489 -12.22 13.70 8.53
N TRP A 490 -13.33 13.36 9.19
CA TRP A 490 -13.61 13.79 10.56
C TRP A 490 -12.62 13.20 11.57
N GLU A 491 -12.23 13.98 12.60
CA GLU A 491 -11.35 13.52 13.68
C GLU A 491 -11.95 12.34 14.44
N GLU A 492 -13.28 12.28 14.54
CA GLU A 492 -14.02 11.20 15.18
C GLU A 492 -13.78 9.84 14.54
N GLU A 493 -13.59 9.80 13.22
CA GLU A 493 -13.28 8.58 12.47
C GLU A 493 -11.82 8.17 12.64
N GLN A 494 -10.96 9.11 13.00
CA GLN A 494 -9.52 8.88 13.20
C GLN A 494 -9.17 8.49 14.64
N ARG A 495 -10.16 8.41 15.55
CA ARG A 495 -9.93 8.00 16.94
C ARG A 495 -9.28 6.62 17.01
N PHE A 496 -8.37 6.49 17.94
CA PHE A 496 -7.65 5.25 18.16
C PHE A 496 -8.55 4.13 18.70
N GLU A 497 -9.41 4.49 19.65
CA GLU A 497 -10.39 3.61 20.27
C GLU A 497 -11.80 4.11 19.95
N ASN A 498 -12.70 3.19 19.63
CA ASN A 498 -14.10 3.46 19.34
C ASN A 498 -14.29 4.62 18.33
N PRO A 499 -13.70 4.52 17.10
CA PRO A 499 -13.87 5.54 16.08
C PRO A 499 -15.34 5.64 15.64
N HIS A 500 -15.75 6.81 15.19
CA HIS A 500 -17.02 6.95 14.51
C HIS A 500 -17.02 6.11 13.22
N LYS A 501 -18.11 5.42 12.95
CA LYS A 501 -18.27 4.65 11.71
C LYS A 501 -18.79 5.56 10.61
N HIS A 502 -18.06 5.66 9.54
CA HIS A 502 -18.49 6.35 8.34
C HIS A 502 -19.76 5.72 7.78
N TYR A 503 -20.58 6.52 7.13
CA TYR A 503 -21.82 6.07 6.53
C TYR A 503 -21.61 5.72 5.06
N VAL A 504 -21.96 4.49 4.69
CA VAL A 504 -22.01 4.04 3.29
C VAL A 504 -23.46 3.74 2.98
N ASP A 505 -24.12 4.73 2.40
CA ASP A 505 -25.55 4.70 2.09
C ASP A 505 -25.81 4.26 0.64
N MET A 506 -27.06 4.04 0.32
CA MET A 506 -27.51 3.66 -1.02
C MET A 506 -28.56 4.64 -1.52
N THR A 507 -28.58 4.87 -2.84
CA THR A 507 -29.73 5.54 -3.47
C THR A 507 -30.99 4.70 -3.31
N PRO A 508 -32.19 5.32 -3.30
CA PRO A 508 -33.44 4.57 -3.21
C PRO A 508 -33.62 3.49 -4.28
N SER A 509 -33.23 3.81 -5.53
CA SER A 509 -33.31 2.89 -6.66
C SER A 509 -32.35 1.70 -6.48
N TYR A 510 -31.09 1.97 -6.10
CA TYR A 510 -30.10 0.92 -5.87
C TYR A 510 -30.48 0.02 -4.67
N TYR A 511 -30.97 0.62 -3.58
CA TYR A 511 -31.46 -0.11 -2.41
C TYR A 511 -32.67 -0.99 -2.76
N LYS A 512 -33.61 -0.47 -3.56
CA LYS A 512 -34.77 -1.22 -4.03
C LYS A 512 -34.36 -2.42 -4.87
N MET A 513 -33.49 -2.23 -5.86
CA MET A 513 -32.98 -3.31 -6.72
C MET A 513 -32.32 -4.41 -5.88
N LYS A 514 -31.45 -4.06 -4.92
CA LYS A 514 -30.81 -5.03 -4.04
C LYS A 514 -31.81 -5.84 -3.22
N ASN A 515 -32.84 -5.20 -2.66
CA ASN A 515 -33.88 -5.89 -1.88
C ASN A 515 -34.79 -6.77 -2.73
N GLU A 516 -35.09 -6.39 -3.96
CA GLU A 516 -35.83 -7.23 -4.90
C GLU A 516 -35.08 -8.51 -5.19
N LEU A 517 -33.76 -8.45 -5.44
CA LEU A 517 -32.91 -9.62 -5.62
C LEU A 517 -32.84 -10.51 -4.38
N LEU A 518 -32.74 -9.91 -3.19
CA LEU A 518 -32.77 -10.67 -1.93
C LEU A 518 -34.12 -11.35 -1.71
N SER A 519 -35.21 -10.72 -2.12
CA SER A 519 -36.58 -11.24 -1.94
C SER A 519 -36.95 -12.30 -2.96
N SER A 520 -36.38 -12.24 -4.19
CA SER A 520 -36.64 -13.20 -5.27
C SER A 520 -35.96 -14.55 -5.02
N ALA A 521 -34.89 -14.58 -4.23
CA ALA A 521 -34.23 -15.82 -3.80
C ALA A 521 -35.06 -16.51 -2.72
N ARG A 522 -36.27 -16.97 -3.09
CA ARG A 522 -37.07 -17.83 -2.21
C ARG A 522 -36.46 -19.22 -2.24
N PHE A 523 -35.92 -19.65 -1.11
CA PHE A 523 -35.67 -21.06 -0.87
C PHE A 523 -37.03 -21.74 -0.67
N GLU A 524 -37.47 -22.55 -1.63
CA GLU A 524 -38.52 -23.54 -1.40
C GLU A 524 -37.92 -24.58 -0.45
N GLY A 525 -38.34 -24.54 0.83
CA GLY A 525 -37.93 -25.47 1.88
C GLY A 525 -38.58 -26.83 1.74
#